data_935c09c8a17e5c2197e2462bbe9187f0
#
_entry.id   935c09c8a17e5c2197e2462bbe9187f0
#
_cell.length_a   1.000
_cell.length_b   1.000
_cell.length_c   1.000
_cell.angle_alpha   90.00
_cell.angle_beta   90.00
_cell.angle_gamma   90.00
#
_symmetry.space_group_name_H-M   'P 1'
#
loop_
_entity.id
_entity.type
_entity.pdbx_description
1 polymer ?
#
loop_
_entity_poly.entity_id
_entity_poly.type
_entity_poly.pdbx_seq_one_letter_code
_entity_poly.pdbx_strand_id
1 'polypeptide(L)'
;EFFHSDFSSLSEFLHPGELLVLNDTRVLPARLRGKKESGGRVEVLLLEPSPDGPHLWIALVDGGKKPHLGGRIFFADGFSAKVIGEMGKGRYGLMFQHEGDFMDHLIKLGEPPLPPYVHRTRNVDACDWERYQTVYAASPGAIAAPTAGFHFTRELLEELVARGAETTFLTLHVGPGTFQPVREEVVERHRMEGERYSLKAEAAEKINQVKKNGKKVIAVGSTTTRALEWVARRKGRVEADEGIARLFIRPGDSFRVIDGLITNFHLPGSTPLILVAAFVLQLWRCDADFVISY
;
A
#
# COMPACT_ATOMS: atom_id res chain seq x y z
N GLU A 1 22.85 -10.71 15.65
CA GLU A 1 23.18 -11.94 14.91
C GLU A 1 22.38 -11.96 13.60
N PHE A 2 22.97 -12.47 12.48
CA PHE A 2 22.28 -12.56 11.20
C PHE A 2 22.03 -14.02 10.87
N PHE A 3 20.80 -14.32 10.47
CA PHE A 3 20.39 -15.66 10.02
C PHE A 3 19.95 -15.58 8.55
N HIS A 4 20.32 -16.58 7.78
CA HIS A 4 19.86 -16.76 6.41
C HIS A 4 18.91 -17.94 6.38
N SER A 5 17.70 -17.73 5.87
CA SER A 5 16.67 -18.76 5.78
C SER A 5 15.71 -18.47 4.63
N ASP A 6 14.97 -19.47 4.20
CA ASP A 6 13.86 -19.30 3.28
C ASP A 6 12.64 -18.72 4.01
N PHE A 7 11.82 -17.97 3.31
CA PHE A 7 10.62 -17.37 3.91
C PHE A 7 9.62 -18.43 4.44
N SER A 8 9.60 -19.61 3.85
CA SER A 8 8.80 -20.74 4.32
C SER A 8 9.15 -21.18 5.75
N SER A 9 10.37 -20.90 6.23
CA SER A 9 10.79 -21.16 7.62
C SER A 9 10.33 -20.08 8.62
N LEU A 10 9.52 -19.12 8.22
CA LEU A 10 9.05 -18.04 9.12
C LEU A 10 8.41 -18.59 10.40
N SER A 11 7.77 -19.75 10.31
CA SER A 11 7.15 -20.43 11.45
C SER A 11 8.14 -20.86 12.56
N GLU A 12 9.44 -20.91 12.27
CA GLU A 12 10.50 -21.20 13.26
C GLU A 12 10.91 -19.95 14.06
N PHE A 13 10.61 -18.75 13.53
CA PHE A 13 10.98 -17.47 14.13
C PHE A 13 9.84 -16.79 14.86
N LEU A 14 8.60 -17.30 14.74
CA LEU A 14 7.43 -16.78 15.44
C LEU A 14 7.07 -17.68 16.62
N HIS A 15 6.77 -17.06 17.75
CA HIS A 15 6.41 -17.78 18.96
C HIS A 15 4.90 -17.72 19.24
N PRO A 16 4.35 -18.71 19.95
CA PRO A 16 2.94 -18.72 20.33
C PRO A 16 2.53 -17.42 21.06
N GLY A 17 1.40 -16.85 20.61
CA GLY A 17 0.85 -15.60 21.11
C GLY A 17 1.47 -14.33 20.52
N GLU A 18 2.46 -14.43 19.62
CA GLU A 18 2.91 -13.28 18.83
C GLU A 18 1.92 -12.98 17.70
N LEU A 19 1.77 -11.71 17.36
CA LEU A 19 0.76 -11.23 16.42
C LEU A 19 1.37 -10.69 15.14
N LEU A 20 0.98 -11.27 14.00
CA LEU A 20 1.20 -10.69 12.69
C LEU A 20 0.08 -9.71 12.34
N VAL A 21 0.45 -8.48 12.03
CA VAL A 21 -0.48 -7.48 11.50
C VAL A 21 -0.23 -7.30 10.01
N LEU A 22 -1.26 -7.58 9.19
CA LEU A 22 -1.19 -7.59 7.74
C LEU A 22 -2.03 -6.46 7.15
N ASN A 23 -1.66 -5.99 5.95
CA ASN A 23 -2.43 -5.00 5.20
C ASN A 23 -3.30 -5.71 4.17
N ASP A 24 -4.61 -5.76 4.39
CA ASP A 24 -5.59 -6.45 3.56
C ASP A 24 -6.06 -5.67 2.33
N THR A 25 -5.40 -4.57 2.01
CA THR A 25 -5.76 -3.77 0.84
C THR A 25 -5.70 -4.58 -0.44
N ARG A 26 -6.69 -4.37 -1.32
CA ARG A 26 -6.77 -4.99 -2.64
C ARG A 26 -6.51 -3.95 -3.74
N VAL A 27 -5.63 -4.30 -4.66
CA VAL A 27 -5.29 -3.44 -5.79
C VAL A 27 -6.46 -3.35 -6.77
N LEU A 28 -6.76 -2.12 -7.20
CA LEU A 28 -7.76 -1.85 -8.23
C LEU A 28 -7.18 -2.04 -9.63
N PRO A 29 -8.02 -2.36 -10.64
CA PRO A 29 -7.68 -2.26 -12.06
C PRO A 29 -7.56 -0.79 -12.47
N ALA A 30 -6.62 -0.11 -11.88
CA ALA A 30 -6.54 1.34 -11.89
C ALA A 30 -5.96 1.95 -13.17
N ARG A 31 -5.42 1.12 -14.08
CA ARG A 31 -4.84 1.57 -15.35
C ARG A 31 -5.85 1.42 -16.47
N LEU A 32 -6.26 2.53 -17.06
CA LEU A 32 -7.23 2.57 -18.16
C LEU A 32 -6.56 3.12 -19.42
N ARG A 33 -6.84 2.49 -20.56
CA ARG A 33 -6.41 2.97 -21.87
C ARG A 33 -7.59 3.60 -22.59
N GLY A 34 -7.42 4.82 -23.08
CA GLY A 34 -8.49 5.55 -23.72
C GLY A 34 -8.03 6.39 -24.92
N LYS A 35 -8.99 7.14 -25.46
CA LYS A 35 -8.76 8.11 -26.54
C LYS A 35 -9.36 9.45 -26.14
N LYS A 36 -8.64 10.52 -26.43
CA LYS A 36 -9.16 11.90 -26.32
C LYS A 36 -10.11 12.19 -27.47
N GLU A 37 -10.94 13.21 -27.34
CA GLU A 37 -11.80 13.72 -28.44
C GLU A 37 -11.02 13.96 -29.74
N SER A 38 -9.76 14.38 -29.64
CA SER A 38 -8.86 14.58 -30.78
C SER A 38 -8.37 13.28 -31.45
N GLY A 39 -8.80 12.09 -30.95
CA GLY A 39 -8.37 10.77 -31.41
C GLY A 39 -7.05 10.30 -30.83
N GLY A 40 -6.30 11.14 -30.11
CA GLY A 40 -5.02 10.79 -29.50
C GLY A 40 -5.18 9.75 -28.39
N ARG A 41 -4.32 8.73 -28.38
CA ARG A 41 -4.28 7.72 -27.31
C ARG A 41 -3.84 8.35 -25.99
N VAL A 42 -4.38 7.83 -24.89
CA VAL A 42 -4.05 8.28 -23.54
C VAL A 42 -4.12 7.10 -22.59
N GLU A 43 -3.21 7.08 -21.61
CA GLU A 43 -3.24 6.18 -20.47
C GLU A 43 -3.65 6.99 -19.24
N VAL A 44 -4.57 6.45 -18.47
CA VAL A 44 -5.06 7.04 -17.22
C VAL A 44 -4.77 6.06 -16.10
N LEU A 45 -4.04 6.50 -15.08
CA LEU A 45 -3.85 5.75 -13.85
C LEU A 45 -4.65 6.43 -12.75
N LEU A 46 -5.73 5.77 -12.31
CA LEU A 46 -6.52 6.22 -11.16
C LEU A 46 -5.66 6.18 -9.91
N LEU A 47 -5.68 7.24 -9.11
CA LEU A 47 -4.92 7.33 -7.86
C LEU A 47 -5.81 7.14 -6.64
N GLU A 48 -6.85 7.96 -6.55
CA GLU A 48 -7.80 7.94 -5.44
C GLU A 48 -9.13 8.59 -5.85
N PRO A 49 -10.25 8.17 -5.23
CA PRO A 49 -11.51 8.90 -5.38
C PRO A 49 -11.39 10.27 -4.71
N SER A 50 -11.94 11.30 -5.33
CA SER A 50 -12.02 12.63 -4.72
C SER A 50 -13.17 12.70 -3.71
N PRO A 51 -12.99 13.40 -2.60
CA PRO A 51 -14.10 13.66 -1.67
C PRO A 51 -15.18 14.57 -2.24
N ASP A 52 -14.88 15.29 -3.35
CA ASP A 52 -15.78 16.29 -3.92
C ASP A 52 -16.92 15.71 -4.77
N GLY A 53 -16.95 14.38 -4.96
CA GLY A 53 -18.07 13.73 -5.66
C GLY A 53 -17.84 12.23 -5.93
N PRO A 54 -18.96 11.47 -6.07
CA PRO A 54 -18.92 10.00 -6.12
C PRO A 54 -18.26 9.43 -7.39
N HIS A 55 -18.23 10.19 -8.49
CA HIS A 55 -17.64 9.75 -9.77
C HIS A 55 -16.38 10.53 -10.11
N LEU A 56 -15.86 11.28 -9.14
CA LEU A 56 -14.68 12.11 -9.32
C LEU A 56 -13.45 11.38 -8.78
N TRP A 57 -12.46 11.25 -9.65
CA TRP A 57 -11.19 10.61 -9.34
C TRP A 57 -10.01 11.53 -9.60
N ILE A 58 -9.02 11.47 -8.74
CA ILE A 58 -7.69 12.01 -9.02
C ILE A 58 -6.94 10.92 -9.79
N ALA A 59 -6.35 11.29 -10.94
CA ALA A 59 -5.64 10.36 -11.81
C ALA A 59 -4.38 10.99 -12.40
N LEU A 60 -3.38 10.18 -12.67
CA LEU A 60 -2.31 10.54 -13.59
C LEU A 60 -2.79 10.29 -15.02
N VAL A 61 -2.51 11.25 -15.91
CA VAL A 61 -2.86 11.13 -17.32
C VAL A 61 -1.61 11.28 -18.15
N ASP A 62 -1.26 10.23 -18.88
CA ASP A 62 -0.11 10.18 -19.78
C ASP A 62 -0.56 9.96 -21.22
N GLY A 63 0.13 10.58 -22.17
CA GLY A 63 -0.12 10.43 -23.60
C GLY A 63 -0.06 11.72 -24.40
N GLY A 64 0.98 11.91 -25.18
CA GLY A 64 1.17 12.98 -26.17
C GLY A 64 0.88 14.39 -25.63
N LYS A 65 -0.05 15.11 -26.27
CA LYS A 65 -0.50 16.41 -25.75
C LYS A 65 -1.31 16.24 -24.47
N LYS A 66 -1.08 17.10 -23.47
CA LYS A 66 -1.85 17.14 -22.23
C LYS A 66 -3.35 17.28 -22.51
N PRO A 67 -4.21 16.62 -21.72
CA PRO A 67 -5.65 16.86 -21.83
C PRO A 67 -5.95 18.30 -21.36
N HIS A 68 -6.89 18.97 -22.04
CA HIS A 68 -7.31 20.30 -21.66
C HIS A 68 -8.51 20.24 -20.70
N LEU A 69 -8.71 21.27 -19.92
CA LEU A 69 -9.87 21.42 -19.06
C LEU A 69 -11.16 21.34 -19.88
N GLY A 70 -12.13 20.55 -19.43
CA GLY A 70 -13.39 20.29 -20.12
C GLY A 70 -13.31 19.21 -21.21
N GLY A 71 -12.10 18.81 -21.63
CA GLY A 71 -11.90 17.75 -22.62
C GLY A 71 -12.38 16.39 -22.12
N ARG A 72 -12.77 15.51 -23.05
CA ARG A 72 -13.23 14.15 -22.73
C ARG A 72 -12.20 13.10 -23.10
N ILE A 73 -12.20 12.02 -22.33
CA ILE A 73 -11.47 10.78 -22.57
C ILE A 73 -12.48 9.65 -22.66
N PHE A 74 -12.44 8.89 -23.74
CA PHE A 74 -13.33 7.75 -24.00
C PHE A 74 -12.54 6.46 -23.80
N PHE A 75 -13.07 5.55 -22.98
CA PHE A 75 -12.46 4.24 -22.68
C PHE A 75 -13.20 3.12 -23.42
N ALA A 76 -14.54 3.16 -23.41
CA ALA A 76 -15.43 2.27 -24.15
C ALA A 76 -16.77 2.97 -24.39
N ASP A 77 -17.68 2.32 -25.12
CA ASP A 77 -19.05 2.80 -25.27
C ASP A 77 -19.72 2.88 -23.90
N GLY A 78 -20.30 4.06 -23.60
CA GLY A 78 -20.94 4.33 -22.32
C GLY A 78 -19.98 4.57 -21.14
N PHE A 79 -18.64 4.52 -21.33
CA PHE A 79 -17.66 4.79 -20.27
C PHE A 79 -16.65 5.84 -20.70
N SER A 80 -16.71 7.02 -20.10
CA SER A 80 -15.86 8.16 -20.42
C SER A 80 -15.56 8.99 -19.17
N ALA A 81 -14.59 9.89 -19.27
CA ALA A 81 -14.29 10.87 -18.22
C ALA A 81 -14.11 12.27 -18.80
N LYS A 82 -14.60 13.27 -18.08
CA LYS A 82 -14.36 14.69 -18.35
C LYS A 82 -13.24 15.21 -17.44
N VAL A 83 -12.29 15.92 -18.02
CA VAL A 83 -11.22 16.61 -17.28
C VAL A 83 -11.80 17.85 -16.61
N ILE A 84 -11.81 17.90 -15.28
CA ILE A 84 -12.39 18.99 -14.50
C ILE A 84 -11.37 19.89 -13.83
N GLY A 85 -10.09 19.47 -13.78
CA GLY A 85 -9.01 20.25 -13.19
C GLY A 85 -7.64 19.65 -13.45
N GLU A 86 -6.60 20.47 -13.47
CA GLU A 86 -5.20 20.06 -13.42
C GLU A 86 -4.64 20.38 -12.03
N MET A 87 -4.04 19.37 -11.37
CA MET A 87 -3.52 19.48 -10.00
C MET A 87 -1.98 19.54 -9.96
N GLY A 88 -1.35 19.68 -11.13
CA GLY A 88 0.11 19.64 -11.27
C GLY A 88 0.69 18.23 -11.23
N LYS A 89 1.97 18.09 -11.57
CA LYS A 89 2.71 16.82 -11.62
C LYS A 89 2.02 15.71 -12.45
N GLY A 90 1.28 16.09 -13.51
CA GLY A 90 0.52 15.15 -14.36
C GLY A 90 -0.77 14.62 -13.73
N ARG A 91 -1.21 15.18 -12.60
CA ARG A 91 -2.46 14.81 -11.93
C ARG A 91 -3.62 15.66 -12.42
N TYR A 92 -4.74 15.00 -12.66
CA TYR A 92 -5.98 15.59 -13.13
C TYR A 92 -7.17 15.11 -12.29
N GLY A 93 -8.14 15.98 -12.08
CA GLY A 93 -9.45 15.60 -11.64
C GLY A 93 -10.26 15.11 -12.84
N LEU A 94 -10.73 13.87 -12.78
CA LEU A 94 -11.52 13.21 -13.81
C LEU A 94 -12.93 12.90 -13.29
N MET A 95 -13.94 13.50 -13.88
CA MET A 95 -15.36 13.19 -13.62
C MET A 95 -15.81 12.12 -14.58
N PHE A 96 -16.03 10.90 -14.07
CA PHE A 96 -16.49 9.77 -14.87
C PHE A 96 -17.98 9.85 -15.19
N GLN A 97 -18.32 9.42 -16.39
CA GLN A 97 -19.69 9.27 -16.90
C GLN A 97 -19.84 7.81 -17.33
N HIS A 98 -20.79 7.12 -16.73
CA HIS A 98 -21.07 5.71 -16.98
C HIS A 98 -22.50 5.35 -16.61
N GLU A 99 -22.98 4.23 -17.16
CA GLU A 99 -24.18 3.55 -16.72
C GLU A 99 -23.78 2.32 -15.91
N GLY A 100 -24.57 1.93 -14.93
CA GLY A 100 -24.27 0.78 -14.04
C GLY A 100 -23.20 1.06 -13.02
N ASP A 101 -22.56 0.00 -12.52
CA ASP A 101 -21.54 0.09 -11.48
C ASP A 101 -20.17 0.49 -12.04
N PHE A 102 -19.52 1.45 -11.37
CA PHE A 102 -18.19 1.94 -11.76
C PHE A 102 -17.11 0.84 -11.67
N MET A 103 -17.20 -0.01 -10.66
CA MET A 103 -16.23 -1.08 -10.45
C MET A 103 -16.33 -2.15 -11.53
N ASP A 104 -17.53 -2.43 -12.03
CA ASP A 104 -17.73 -3.38 -13.16
C ASP A 104 -17.01 -2.88 -14.42
N HIS A 105 -17.08 -1.58 -14.69
CA HIS A 105 -16.31 -0.98 -15.79
C HIS A 105 -14.81 -1.08 -15.56
N LEU A 106 -14.33 -0.84 -14.35
CA LEU A 106 -12.91 -0.98 -14.03
C LEU A 106 -12.44 -2.42 -14.18
N ILE A 107 -13.19 -3.40 -13.69
CA ILE A 107 -12.86 -4.83 -13.81
C ILE A 107 -12.77 -5.25 -15.28
N LYS A 108 -13.68 -4.74 -16.11
CA LYS A 108 -13.76 -5.11 -17.54
C LYS A 108 -12.67 -4.44 -18.39
N LEU A 109 -12.33 -3.20 -18.10
CA LEU A 109 -11.50 -2.35 -18.98
C LEU A 109 -10.14 -2.01 -18.41
N GLY A 110 -9.99 -2.11 -17.11
CA GLY A 110 -8.78 -1.73 -16.41
C GLY A 110 -7.73 -2.83 -16.42
N GLU A 111 -6.49 -2.40 -16.29
CA GLU A 111 -5.32 -3.25 -16.13
C GLU A 111 -4.71 -3.07 -14.73
N PRO A 112 -4.01 -4.10 -14.17
CA PRO A 112 -3.26 -3.93 -12.93
C PRO A 112 -2.21 -2.83 -13.10
N PRO A 113 -2.09 -1.91 -12.16
CA PRO A 113 -1.15 -0.79 -12.20
C PRO A 113 0.27 -1.26 -11.82
N LEU A 114 0.84 -2.17 -12.60
CA LEU A 114 2.18 -2.71 -12.32
C LEU A 114 3.22 -1.58 -12.26
N PRO A 115 4.18 -1.65 -11.32
CA PRO A 115 5.25 -0.67 -11.20
C PRO A 115 6.12 -0.60 -12.45
N PRO A 116 6.75 0.56 -12.76
CA PRO A 116 7.55 0.75 -13.98
C PRO A 116 8.74 -0.21 -14.12
N TYR A 117 9.26 -0.76 -13.01
CA TYR A 117 10.36 -1.72 -13.03
C TYR A 117 9.92 -3.14 -13.45
N VAL A 118 8.62 -3.41 -13.47
CA VAL A 118 8.08 -4.66 -14.02
C VAL A 118 7.94 -4.49 -15.53
N HIS A 119 9.01 -4.81 -16.25
CA HIS A 119 9.00 -4.77 -17.71
C HIS A 119 8.17 -5.92 -18.27
N ARG A 120 7.20 -5.60 -19.11
CA ARG A 120 6.40 -6.57 -19.86
C ARG A 120 6.68 -6.47 -21.33
N THR A 121 7.00 -7.60 -21.95
CA THR A 121 7.14 -7.74 -23.42
C THR A 121 5.80 -8.05 -24.08
N ARG A 122 4.76 -8.35 -23.29
CA ARG A 122 3.40 -8.71 -23.73
C ARG A 122 2.36 -7.86 -23.00
N ASN A 123 1.13 -7.89 -23.51
CA ASN A 123 0.00 -7.30 -22.80
C ASN A 123 -0.19 -7.96 -21.43
N VAL A 124 -0.75 -7.20 -20.48
CA VAL A 124 -1.15 -7.70 -19.17
C VAL A 124 -2.11 -8.88 -19.35
N ASP A 125 -1.87 -9.97 -18.65
CA ASP A 125 -2.70 -11.18 -18.70
C ASP A 125 -3.45 -11.43 -17.39
N ALA A 126 -4.32 -12.45 -17.36
CA ALA A 126 -5.10 -12.81 -16.19
C ALA A 126 -4.22 -13.20 -15.00
N CYS A 127 -3.04 -13.78 -15.26
CA CYS A 127 -2.09 -14.18 -14.22
C CYS A 127 -1.49 -12.96 -13.49
N ASP A 128 -1.33 -11.80 -14.17
CA ASP A 128 -0.84 -10.58 -13.55
C ASP A 128 -1.81 -10.05 -12.49
N TRP A 129 -3.12 -10.26 -12.66
CA TRP A 129 -4.15 -9.89 -11.70
C TRP A 129 -4.00 -10.64 -10.39
N GLU A 130 -3.84 -11.95 -10.47
CA GLU A 130 -3.71 -12.80 -9.29
C GLU A 130 -2.36 -12.58 -8.60
N ARG A 131 -1.29 -12.45 -9.37
CA ARG A 131 0.07 -12.30 -8.83
C ARG A 131 0.35 -10.91 -8.25
N TYR A 132 -0.40 -9.89 -8.64
CA TYR A 132 -0.25 -8.54 -8.08
C TYR A 132 -1.24 -8.27 -6.94
N GLN A 133 -1.58 -9.31 -6.19
CA GLN A 133 -2.39 -9.29 -4.97
C GLN A 133 -1.74 -10.14 -3.89
N THR A 134 -2.02 -9.82 -2.63
CA THR A 134 -1.72 -10.76 -1.54
C THR A 134 -2.82 -11.81 -1.46
N VAL A 135 -2.50 -13.01 -0.93
CA VAL A 135 -3.47 -14.12 -0.77
C VAL A 135 -4.62 -13.79 0.18
N TYR A 136 -4.47 -12.71 0.96
CA TYR A 136 -5.44 -12.19 1.93
C TYR A 136 -6.03 -10.83 1.54
N ALA A 137 -5.84 -10.37 0.30
CA ALA A 137 -6.38 -9.10 -0.17
C ALA A 137 -7.92 -9.09 -0.16
N ALA A 138 -8.53 -8.17 0.59
CA ALA A 138 -9.97 -8.10 0.80
C ALA A 138 -10.57 -6.72 0.48
N SER A 139 -9.91 -5.63 0.89
CA SER A 139 -10.43 -4.25 0.87
C SER A 139 -9.98 -3.49 -0.38
N PRO A 140 -10.85 -3.28 -1.42
CA PRO A 140 -10.46 -2.61 -2.66
C PRO A 140 -10.13 -1.13 -2.43
N GLY A 141 -9.10 -0.59 -3.13
CA GLY A 141 -8.79 0.85 -3.07
C GLY A 141 -7.33 1.23 -3.27
N ALA A 142 -6.42 0.27 -3.34
CA ALA A 142 -5.00 0.54 -3.59
C ALA A 142 -4.68 0.58 -5.08
N ILE A 143 -3.62 1.31 -5.43
CA ILE A 143 -3.00 1.29 -6.76
C ILE A 143 -1.66 0.56 -6.78
N ALA A 144 -1.26 0.03 -5.64
CA ALA A 144 -0.10 -0.83 -5.51
C ALA A 144 -0.32 -1.86 -4.41
N ALA A 145 0.23 -3.04 -4.58
CA ALA A 145 0.13 -4.09 -3.58
C ALA A 145 1.12 -3.87 -2.42
N PRO A 146 0.77 -4.30 -1.20
CA PRO A 146 1.70 -4.37 -0.08
C PRO A 146 2.66 -5.56 -0.28
N THR A 147 3.74 -5.32 -1.03
CA THR A 147 4.60 -6.36 -1.62
C THR A 147 5.27 -7.29 -0.61
N ALA A 148 5.47 -6.88 0.64
CA ALA A 148 5.94 -7.78 1.70
C ALA A 148 4.97 -8.96 1.95
N GLY A 149 3.69 -8.77 1.62
CA GLY A 149 2.67 -9.81 1.71
C GLY A 149 2.74 -10.88 0.62
N PHE A 150 3.49 -10.66 -0.45
CA PHE A 150 3.59 -11.64 -1.55
C PHE A 150 4.33 -12.94 -1.17
N HIS A 151 5.12 -12.88 -0.13
CA HIS A 151 5.84 -14.05 0.38
C HIS A 151 4.94 -15.02 1.14
N PHE A 152 3.76 -14.58 1.58
CA PHE A 152 2.81 -15.42 2.28
C PHE A 152 1.97 -16.24 1.31
N THR A 153 1.82 -17.52 1.62
CA THR A 153 0.81 -18.39 1.05
C THR A 153 -0.29 -18.66 2.06
N ARG A 154 -1.41 -19.22 1.65
CA ARG A 154 -2.49 -19.62 2.57
C ARG A 154 -2.02 -20.68 3.53
N GLU A 155 -1.27 -21.67 3.02
CA GLU A 155 -0.72 -22.76 3.78
C GLU A 155 0.24 -22.28 4.87
N LEU A 156 1.13 -21.32 4.55
CA LEU A 156 2.03 -20.71 5.54
C LEU A 156 1.26 -19.99 6.64
N LEU A 157 0.22 -19.21 6.29
CA LEU A 157 -0.61 -18.52 7.29
C LEU A 157 -1.33 -19.53 8.19
N GLU A 158 -1.87 -20.63 7.64
CA GLU A 158 -2.51 -21.71 8.39
C GLU A 158 -1.51 -22.40 9.32
N GLU A 159 -0.30 -22.69 8.84
CA GLU A 159 0.78 -23.25 9.66
C GLU A 159 1.15 -22.36 10.83
N LEU A 160 1.33 -21.05 10.59
CA LEU A 160 1.66 -20.07 11.62
C LEU A 160 0.58 -20.06 12.73
N VAL A 161 -0.70 -20.04 12.32
CA VAL A 161 -1.83 -20.09 13.27
C VAL A 161 -1.86 -21.43 14.03
N ALA A 162 -1.62 -22.56 13.35
CA ALA A 162 -1.57 -23.88 13.98
C ALA A 162 -0.44 -23.99 15.02
N ARG A 163 0.67 -23.26 14.83
CA ARG A 163 1.78 -23.15 15.80
C ARG A 163 1.53 -22.12 16.91
N GLY A 164 0.37 -21.48 16.93
CA GLY A 164 -0.08 -20.56 17.99
C GLY A 164 0.26 -19.09 17.74
N ALA A 165 0.77 -18.71 16.58
CA ALA A 165 0.85 -17.31 16.18
C ALA A 165 -0.56 -16.78 15.88
N GLU A 166 -0.76 -15.47 16.09
CA GLU A 166 -2.03 -14.81 15.81
C GLU A 166 -1.91 -13.92 14.58
N THR A 167 -3.02 -13.69 13.90
CA THR A 167 -3.09 -12.76 12.77
C THR A 167 -4.20 -11.74 12.95
N THR A 168 -3.99 -10.52 12.46
CA THR A 168 -5.02 -9.50 12.35
C THR A 168 -4.74 -8.60 11.15
N PHE A 169 -5.74 -7.82 10.74
CA PHE A 169 -5.66 -7.02 9.54
C PHE A 169 -5.97 -5.55 9.81
N LEU A 170 -5.28 -4.69 9.09
CA LEU A 170 -5.68 -3.32 8.85
C LEU A 170 -5.72 -3.07 7.34
N THR A 171 -6.37 -2.01 6.93
CA THR A 171 -6.35 -1.56 5.54
C THR A 171 -5.52 -0.28 5.46
N LEU A 172 -4.52 -0.23 4.57
CA LEU A 172 -3.91 1.00 4.09
C LEU A 172 -3.83 0.91 2.57
N HIS A 173 -4.52 1.81 1.89
CA HIS A 173 -4.51 1.87 0.43
C HIS A 173 -3.23 2.52 -0.06
N VAL A 174 -2.34 1.69 -0.61
CA VAL A 174 -1.03 2.12 -1.08
C VAL A 174 -1.20 3.03 -2.29
N GLY A 175 -0.69 4.24 -2.16
CA GLY A 175 -0.72 5.27 -3.19
C GLY A 175 0.61 5.40 -3.95
N PRO A 176 0.69 6.33 -4.92
CA PRO A 176 1.89 6.52 -5.73
C PRO A 176 3.08 7.06 -4.93
N GLY A 177 2.83 7.70 -3.80
CA GLY A 177 3.86 8.32 -2.95
C GLY A 177 4.86 7.33 -2.37
N THR A 178 4.47 6.09 -2.13
CA THR A 178 5.35 5.05 -1.58
C THR A 178 6.48 4.66 -2.55
N PHE A 179 6.30 4.86 -3.86
CA PHE A 179 7.31 4.56 -4.88
C PHE A 179 8.10 5.79 -5.32
N GLN A 180 7.80 6.97 -4.80
CA GLN A 180 8.55 8.18 -5.15
C GLN A 180 9.89 8.19 -4.41
N PRO A 181 11.01 8.40 -5.14
CA PRO A 181 12.30 8.55 -4.49
C PRO A 181 12.34 9.83 -3.66
N VAL A 182 13.07 9.80 -2.57
CA VAL A 182 13.40 10.99 -1.80
C VAL A 182 14.33 11.85 -2.64
N ARG A 183 13.88 13.06 -3.00
CA ARG A 183 14.64 14.01 -3.84
C ARG A 183 15.30 15.11 -3.04
N GLU A 184 14.92 15.24 -1.78
CA GLU A 184 15.44 16.25 -0.89
C GLU A 184 16.85 15.83 -0.40
N GLU A 185 17.81 16.73 -0.42
CA GLU A 185 19.14 16.52 0.15
C GLU A 185 19.09 16.33 1.67
N VAL A 186 18.14 17.01 2.30
CA VAL A 186 17.87 16.93 3.73
C VAL A 186 16.61 16.13 3.97
N VAL A 187 16.74 14.94 4.53
CA VAL A 187 15.65 13.95 4.72
C VAL A 187 14.47 14.56 5.51
N GLU A 188 14.74 15.46 6.44
CA GLU A 188 13.71 16.14 7.26
C GLU A 188 12.77 17.02 6.45
N ARG A 189 13.17 17.45 5.26
CA ARG A 189 12.34 18.26 4.34
C ARG A 189 11.41 17.41 3.48
N HIS A 190 11.69 16.12 3.38
CA HIS A 190 10.83 15.22 2.61
C HIS A 190 9.43 15.15 3.25
N ARG A 191 8.39 15.29 2.43
CA ARG A 191 6.99 15.15 2.84
C ARG A 191 6.38 13.94 2.15
N MET A 192 5.99 12.97 2.96
CA MET A 192 5.23 11.82 2.45
C MET A 192 3.83 12.24 2.04
N GLU A 193 3.38 11.72 0.92
CA GLU A 193 1.97 11.76 0.56
C GLU A 193 1.16 10.95 1.57
N GLY A 194 -0.05 11.43 1.85
CA GLY A 194 -0.97 10.73 2.75
C GLY A 194 -1.59 9.53 2.06
N GLU A 195 -1.80 8.47 2.81
CA GLU A 195 -2.48 7.26 2.33
C GLU A 195 -3.67 6.96 3.24
N ARG A 196 -4.81 6.62 2.62
CA ARG A 196 -6.03 6.29 3.36
C ARG A 196 -5.84 4.97 4.10
N TYR A 197 -6.25 4.94 5.37
CA TYR A 197 -6.20 3.74 6.18
C TYR A 197 -7.47 3.56 7.01
N SER A 198 -7.68 2.34 7.45
CA SER A 198 -8.71 1.95 8.41
C SER A 198 -8.16 0.87 9.34
N LEU A 199 -8.30 1.08 10.63
CA LEU A 199 -7.99 0.12 11.69
C LEU A 199 -9.28 -0.15 12.48
N LYS A 200 -9.82 -1.36 12.37
CA LYS A 200 -11.05 -1.77 13.06
C LYS A 200 -10.82 -1.98 14.56
N ALA A 201 -11.88 -1.86 15.34
CA ALA A 201 -11.84 -2.02 16.81
C ALA A 201 -11.27 -3.38 17.21
N GLU A 202 -11.73 -4.47 16.58
CA GLU A 202 -11.26 -5.82 16.84
C GLU A 202 -9.74 -5.96 16.69
N ALA A 203 -9.18 -5.40 15.60
CA ALA A 203 -7.74 -5.42 15.36
C ALA A 203 -6.98 -4.60 16.42
N ALA A 204 -7.48 -3.42 16.76
CA ALA A 204 -6.89 -2.57 17.77
C ALA A 204 -6.89 -3.23 19.16
N GLU A 205 -8.00 -3.84 19.57
CA GLU A 205 -8.12 -4.57 20.82
C GLU A 205 -7.16 -5.76 20.88
N LYS A 206 -7.07 -6.52 19.78
CA LYS A 206 -6.15 -7.65 19.67
C LYS A 206 -4.69 -7.22 19.81
N ILE A 207 -4.29 -6.16 19.14
CA ILE A 207 -2.93 -5.58 19.25
C ILE A 207 -2.63 -5.19 20.71
N ASN A 208 -3.54 -4.46 21.35
CA ASN A 208 -3.37 -4.03 22.75
C ASN A 208 -3.31 -5.22 23.72
N GLN A 209 -4.11 -6.26 23.50
CA GLN A 209 -4.09 -7.46 24.33
C GLN A 209 -2.76 -8.21 24.22
N VAL A 210 -2.24 -8.37 23.01
CA VAL A 210 -0.95 -9.01 22.75
C VAL A 210 0.18 -8.24 23.45
N LYS A 211 0.20 -6.91 23.31
CA LYS A 211 1.17 -6.05 24.02
C LYS A 211 1.04 -6.16 25.55
N LYS A 212 -0.18 -6.18 26.08
CA LYS A 212 -0.43 -6.35 27.52
C LYS A 212 0.08 -7.70 28.04
N ASN A 213 0.04 -8.74 27.22
CA ASN A 213 0.54 -10.07 27.54
C ASN A 213 2.08 -10.18 27.38
N GLY A 214 2.78 -9.09 27.07
CA GLY A 214 4.24 -9.07 26.86
C GLY A 214 4.68 -9.81 25.59
N LYS A 215 3.76 -10.02 24.64
CA LYS A 215 4.03 -10.67 23.37
C LYS A 215 4.32 -9.64 22.28
N LYS A 216 5.02 -10.06 21.23
CA LYS A 216 5.45 -9.18 20.14
C LYS A 216 4.33 -8.94 19.12
N VAL A 217 4.31 -7.72 18.60
CA VAL A 217 3.52 -7.31 17.45
C VAL A 217 4.43 -7.13 16.26
N ILE A 218 4.24 -7.94 15.22
CA ILE A 218 5.06 -7.96 14.03
C ILE A 218 4.27 -7.38 12.85
N ALA A 219 4.75 -6.30 12.28
CA ALA A 219 4.13 -5.67 11.12
C ALA A 219 4.64 -6.31 9.83
N VAL A 220 3.71 -6.67 8.94
CA VAL A 220 4.03 -7.11 7.58
C VAL A 220 3.92 -5.92 6.63
N GLY A 221 5.09 -5.40 6.22
CA GLY A 221 5.24 -4.25 5.33
C GLY A 221 5.39 -2.91 6.03
N SER A 222 6.11 -2.02 5.36
CA SER A 222 6.27 -0.61 5.79
C SER A 222 4.95 0.15 5.86
N THR A 223 3.96 -0.24 5.04
CA THR A 223 2.61 0.34 5.03
C THR A 223 1.85 0.03 6.32
N THR A 224 1.87 -1.22 6.77
CA THR A 224 1.30 -1.65 8.06
C THR A 224 1.96 -0.91 9.21
N THR A 225 3.28 -0.86 9.21
CA THR A 225 4.07 -0.11 10.22
C THR A 225 3.62 1.34 10.30
N ARG A 226 3.54 2.03 9.15
CA ARG A 226 3.15 3.44 9.10
C ARG A 226 1.75 3.68 9.65
N ALA A 227 0.78 2.82 9.32
CA ALA A 227 -0.58 2.95 9.82
C ALA A 227 -0.64 2.78 11.35
N LEU A 228 -0.02 1.72 11.89
CA LEU A 228 0.01 1.46 13.33
C LEU A 228 0.69 2.58 14.12
N GLU A 229 1.87 2.97 13.68
CA GLU A 229 2.65 4.02 14.33
C GLU A 229 1.98 5.41 14.19
N TRP A 230 1.25 5.67 13.12
CA TRP A 230 0.45 6.87 12.94
C TRP A 230 -0.69 6.95 13.97
N VAL A 231 -1.46 5.87 14.11
CA VAL A 231 -2.56 5.79 15.08
C VAL A 231 -2.02 6.00 16.50
N ALA A 232 -0.99 5.24 16.87
CA ALA A 232 -0.44 5.31 18.24
C ALA A 232 0.17 6.67 18.57
N ARG A 233 0.77 7.37 17.61
CA ARG A 233 1.31 8.73 17.83
C ARG A 233 0.20 9.77 18.02
N ARG A 234 -0.91 9.63 17.28
CA ARG A 234 -2.05 10.57 17.37
C ARG A 234 -2.92 10.35 18.60
N LYS A 235 -3.15 9.11 18.96
CA LYS A 235 -4.10 8.70 19.99
C LYS A 235 -3.46 8.35 21.34
N GLY A 236 -2.11 8.22 21.37
CA GLY A 236 -1.38 7.77 22.55
C GLY A 236 -1.38 6.25 22.75
N ARG A 237 -2.26 5.53 22.06
CA ARG A 237 -2.41 4.07 22.05
C ARG A 237 -2.96 3.59 20.71
N VAL A 238 -2.99 2.28 20.50
CA VAL A 238 -3.67 1.69 19.34
C VAL A 238 -5.16 1.62 19.63
N GLU A 239 -5.97 2.27 18.80
CA GLU A 239 -7.43 2.21 18.88
C GLU A 239 -8.04 2.27 17.47
N ALA A 240 -9.34 1.93 17.36
CA ALA A 240 -10.05 2.03 16.10
C ALA A 240 -9.93 3.45 15.53
N ASP A 241 -9.50 3.55 14.29
CA ASP A 241 -9.32 4.84 13.64
C ASP A 241 -9.32 4.67 12.10
N GLU A 242 -9.74 5.71 11.41
CA GLU A 242 -9.68 5.79 9.96
C GLU A 242 -9.27 7.20 9.53
N GLY A 243 -8.72 7.32 8.35
CA GLY A 243 -8.30 8.61 7.83
C GLY A 243 -7.12 8.55 6.88
N ILE A 244 -6.24 9.55 6.95
CA ILE A 244 -5.07 9.68 6.10
C ILE A 244 -3.80 9.63 6.95
N ALA A 245 -2.99 8.59 6.76
CA ALA A 245 -1.68 8.44 7.39
C ALA A 245 -0.63 9.25 6.62
N ARG A 246 0.00 10.22 7.31
CA ARG A 246 1.06 11.09 6.73
C ARG A 246 2.40 10.92 7.42
N LEU A 247 2.58 9.80 8.11
CA LEU A 247 3.77 9.55 8.89
C LEU A 247 4.96 9.23 7.99
N PHE A 248 6.04 9.97 8.18
CA PHE A 248 7.36 9.68 7.66
C PHE A 248 8.26 9.30 8.84
N ILE A 249 8.65 8.03 8.92
CA ILE A 249 9.51 7.49 9.98
C ILE A 249 10.97 7.58 9.53
N ARG A 250 11.83 8.12 10.39
CA ARG A 250 13.24 8.42 10.13
C ARG A 250 14.13 7.88 11.24
N PRO A 251 15.42 7.69 10.99
CA PRO A 251 16.40 7.41 12.03
C PRO A 251 16.30 8.40 13.19
N GLY A 252 16.14 7.86 14.41
CA GLY A 252 15.89 8.64 15.63
C GLY A 252 14.44 8.69 16.08
N ASP A 253 13.48 8.37 15.21
CA ASP A 253 12.09 8.16 15.62
C ASP A 253 11.95 6.84 16.39
N SER A 254 11.10 6.84 17.42
CA SER A 254 10.77 5.63 18.19
C SER A 254 9.54 4.92 17.61
N PHE A 255 9.59 3.60 17.60
CA PHE A 255 8.43 2.75 17.32
C PHE A 255 7.71 2.44 18.65
N ARG A 256 6.39 2.62 18.65
CA ARG A 256 5.56 2.50 19.84
C ARG A 256 4.74 1.21 19.86
N VAL A 257 4.46 0.67 18.70
CA VAL A 257 3.55 -0.47 18.50
C VAL A 257 4.31 -1.72 18.12
N ILE A 258 5.10 -1.64 17.04
CA ILE A 258 5.71 -2.82 16.46
C ILE A 258 7.00 -3.20 17.19
N ASP A 259 7.16 -4.51 17.39
CA ASP A 259 8.35 -5.14 17.97
C ASP A 259 9.15 -5.91 16.91
N GLY A 260 8.52 -6.19 15.74
CA GLY A 260 9.11 -6.85 14.59
C GLY A 260 8.59 -6.27 13.27
N LEU A 261 9.39 -6.39 12.23
CA LEU A 261 9.07 -5.91 10.88
C LEU A 261 9.46 -6.95 9.84
N ILE A 262 8.48 -7.41 9.07
CA ILE A 262 8.69 -8.21 7.86
C ILE A 262 8.59 -7.27 6.67
N THR A 263 9.63 -7.16 5.87
CA THR A 263 9.64 -6.25 4.71
C THR A 263 10.59 -6.73 3.62
N ASN A 264 10.42 -6.23 2.41
CA ASN A 264 11.31 -6.51 1.29
C ASN A 264 12.61 -5.69 1.37
N PHE A 265 13.58 -6.02 0.51
CA PHE A 265 14.67 -5.11 0.20
C PHE A 265 14.14 -3.88 -0.54
N HIS A 266 14.74 -2.74 -0.23
CA HIS A 266 14.29 -1.46 -0.75
C HIS A 266 15.39 -0.77 -1.54
N LEU A 267 15.00 -0.04 -2.59
CA LEU A 267 15.92 0.72 -3.42
C LEU A 267 16.56 1.87 -2.63
N PRO A 268 17.83 2.21 -2.91
CA PRO A 268 18.48 3.39 -2.37
C PRO A 268 17.64 4.67 -2.60
N GLY A 269 17.61 5.55 -1.60
CA GLY A 269 16.85 6.80 -1.66
C GLY A 269 15.33 6.64 -1.55
N SER A 270 14.84 5.46 -1.16
CA SER A 270 13.40 5.25 -0.95
C SER A 270 12.98 5.47 0.51
N THR A 271 11.75 5.93 0.71
CA THR A 271 11.18 6.12 2.05
C THR A 271 11.07 4.83 2.87
N PRO A 272 10.77 3.64 2.28
CA PRO A 272 10.81 2.39 3.02
C PRO A 272 12.21 2.01 3.54
N LEU A 273 13.28 2.28 2.77
CA LEU A 273 14.64 2.03 3.24
C LEU A 273 14.99 2.89 4.48
N ILE A 274 14.54 4.14 4.49
CA ILE A 274 14.73 5.06 5.62
C ILE A 274 13.99 4.54 6.87
N LEU A 275 12.78 4.01 6.69
CA LEU A 275 12.01 3.38 7.77
C LEU A 275 12.74 2.15 8.33
N VAL A 276 13.26 1.28 7.47
CA VAL A 276 14.04 0.09 7.91
C VAL A 276 15.27 0.52 8.68
N ALA A 277 16.01 1.53 8.19
CA ALA A 277 17.17 2.06 8.90
C ALA A 277 16.78 2.59 10.29
N ALA A 278 15.63 3.27 10.42
CA ALA A 278 15.12 3.75 11.70
C ALA A 278 14.82 2.58 12.66
N PHE A 279 14.20 1.51 12.15
CA PHE A 279 13.85 0.34 12.93
C PHE A 279 15.08 -0.42 13.41
N VAL A 280 16.04 -0.67 12.53
CA VAL A 280 17.32 -1.34 12.88
C VAL A 280 18.10 -0.53 13.92
N LEU A 281 18.17 0.80 13.79
CA LEU A 281 18.85 1.65 14.77
C LEU A 281 18.17 1.63 16.14
N GLN A 282 16.85 1.49 16.21
CA GLN A 282 16.16 1.30 17.49
C GLN A 282 16.51 -0.05 18.11
N LEU A 283 16.50 -1.14 17.33
CA LEU A 283 16.86 -2.48 17.82
C LEU A 283 18.29 -2.51 18.36
N TRP A 284 19.27 -1.92 17.67
CA TRP A 284 20.66 -1.86 18.15
C TRP A 284 20.81 -1.11 19.48
N ARG A 285 19.98 -0.10 19.73
CA ARG A 285 19.99 0.62 21.02
C ARG A 285 19.38 -0.19 22.16
N CYS A 286 18.59 -1.22 21.83
CA CYS A 286 17.88 -2.06 22.79
C CYS A 286 18.52 -3.44 22.98
N ASP A 287 19.69 -3.73 22.36
CA ASP A 287 20.35 -5.05 22.32
C ASP A 287 19.40 -6.19 21.87
N ALA A 288 18.48 -5.88 20.94
CA ALA A 288 17.52 -6.84 20.45
C ALA A 288 18.05 -7.61 19.24
N ASP A 289 17.80 -8.91 19.22
CA ASP A 289 18.05 -9.77 18.05
C ASP A 289 17.07 -9.44 16.92
N PHE A 290 17.55 -9.44 15.68
CA PHE A 290 16.70 -9.27 14.52
C PHE A 290 17.05 -10.26 13.39
N VAL A 291 16.01 -10.65 12.66
CA VAL A 291 16.08 -11.58 11.54
C VAL A 291 15.83 -10.81 10.26
N ILE A 292 16.70 -10.98 9.26
CA ILE A 292 16.49 -10.53 7.88
C ILE A 292 16.28 -11.77 7.03
N SER A 293 15.10 -11.90 6.41
CA SER A 293 14.83 -12.95 5.42
C SER A 293 15.02 -12.41 4.01
N TYR A 294 15.49 -13.27 3.11
CA TYR A 294 15.71 -13.00 1.68
C TYR A 294 14.55 -13.50 0.85
#